data_8ea038718d658c72aad80ddf41f77139
#
_entry.id   8ea038718d658c72aad80ddf41f77139
#
_cell.length_a   1.000
_cell.length_b   1.000
_cell.length_c   1.000
_cell.angle_alpha   90.00
_cell.angle_beta   90.00
_cell.angle_gamma   90.00
#
_symmetry.space_group_name_H-M   'P 1'
#
loop_
_entity.id
_entity.type
_entity.pdbx_description
1 polymer ?
#
loop_
_entity_poly.entity_id
_entity_poly.type
_entity_poly.pdbx_seq_one_letter_code
_entity_poly.pdbx_strand_id
1 'polypeptide(L)'
;MFRKALMASLAFCTQIGVASDNAFPSTYQPLASEPTVIRNATILTGDGKRLDNADLYFDEGRIVWVGSGEAADNSRVIDAEGRWVTPGIIDVHSHLGVYPSPDVDAHSDGNEATAPVTAEVWAEHSVWPQDPGFSRALAGGITSLQILPGSANLFGGRSVTLKNVPAGTYQAMKFPSAPYGLKMACGENPKRVYGRRKTAPSTRMGNVAGYRSSWIKAQRYIDDWSEYERKITEQEATDTGAEGNAALAAALNKPPKRDLELETLAGVLKGDIIVHMHCYRADEMVTIMDMADEFGYQVGTFHHGVEAYKIADQLAQNGVCGALWADWWGFKMEAYDGIQENIALVDRPEGGCAIVHSDSDEGIQRLNQEAAKAMARGRAAGLTIPEERAIGWITSNAAKSLGVADKTGTLVPHMMADVVIWNQNPFSVYAKADQVFIDGAQVYDRFDVRLQPISDFELGQLIEVAP
;
A
#
# COMPACT_ATOMS: atom_id res chain seq x y z
N MET A 1 -62.74 17.08 19.55
CA MET A 1 -61.70 17.16 18.50
C MET A 1 -60.46 17.78 19.12
N PHE A 2 -59.54 16.95 19.59
CA PHE A 2 -58.23 17.41 20.11
C PHE A 2 -57.16 16.84 19.20
N ARG A 3 -56.48 17.75 18.44
CA ARG A 3 -55.27 17.39 17.69
C ARG A 3 -54.06 17.36 18.63
N LYS A 4 -53.48 16.19 18.81
CA LYS A 4 -52.11 16.06 19.43
C LYS A 4 -51.08 16.40 18.39
N ALA A 5 -50.33 17.48 18.61
CA ALA A 5 -49.12 17.79 17.87
C ALA A 5 -47.97 16.91 18.39
N LEU A 6 -47.43 16.09 17.54
CA LEU A 6 -46.21 15.29 17.83
C LEU A 6 -44.98 16.13 17.51
N MET A 7 -44.29 16.64 18.53
CA MET A 7 -42.98 17.28 18.35
C MET A 7 -41.94 16.15 18.20
N ALA A 8 -41.38 16.03 16.99
CA ALA A 8 -40.21 15.23 16.76
C ALA A 8 -38.99 16.04 17.18
N SER A 9 -38.34 15.69 18.28
CA SER A 9 -37.04 16.20 18.66
C SER A 9 -36.00 15.57 17.73
N LEU A 10 -35.44 16.34 16.80
CA LEU A 10 -34.20 15.99 16.11
C LEU A 10 -33.06 16.13 17.14
N ALA A 11 -32.56 15.02 17.62
CA ALA A 11 -31.28 14.98 18.32
C ALA A 11 -30.19 15.22 17.26
N PHE A 12 -29.61 16.42 17.25
CA PHE A 12 -28.35 16.70 16.57
C PHE A 12 -27.25 15.99 17.38
N CYS A 13 -26.85 14.80 16.97
CA CYS A 13 -25.57 14.24 17.39
C CYS A 13 -24.46 15.10 16.75
N THR A 14 -23.98 16.10 17.49
CA THR A 14 -22.67 16.70 17.20
C THR A 14 -21.61 15.65 17.51
N GLN A 15 -21.18 14.91 16.51
CA GLN A 15 -19.91 14.20 16.58
C GLN A 15 -18.82 15.27 16.72
N ILE A 16 -18.35 15.48 17.94
CA ILE A 16 -17.09 16.18 18.20
C ILE A 16 -16.00 15.18 17.82
N GLY A 17 -15.70 15.12 16.51
CA GLY A 17 -14.71 14.22 15.98
C GLY A 17 -13.32 14.65 16.43
N VAL A 18 -12.55 13.77 17.01
CA VAL A 18 -11.12 13.66 16.73
C VAL A 18 -10.99 13.86 15.22
N ALA A 19 -10.08 14.73 14.77
CA ALA A 19 -9.95 15.09 13.36
C ALA A 19 -10.06 13.82 12.51
N SER A 20 -11.11 13.78 11.71
CA SER A 20 -11.41 12.60 10.92
C SER A 20 -10.17 12.21 10.12
N ASP A 21 -9.81 10.92 10.09
CA ASP A 21 -8.76 10.35 9.21
C ASP A 21 -9.02 10.63 7.71
N ASN A 22 -10.03 11.42 7.41
CA ASN A 22 -10.50 11.79 6.09
C ASN A 22 -10.28 13.29 5.77
N ALA A 23 -9.22 13.90 6.30
CA ALA A 23 -8.88 15.29 5.97
C ALA A 23 -8.63 15.49 4.46
N PHE A 24 -8.12 14.42 3.80
CA PHE A 24 -7.83 14.39 2.36
C PHE A 24 -8.49 13.14 1.73
N PRO A 25 -9.82 13.15 1.51
CA PRO A 25 -10.53 11.98 1.03
C PRO A 25 -10.14 11.62 -0.40
N SER A 26 -10.25 10.34 -0.75
CA SER A 26 -10.20 9.91 -2.15
C SER A 26 -11.37 10.53 -2.91
N THR A 27 -11.04 11.10 -4.07
CA THR A 27 -12.03 11.53 -5.08
C THR A 27 -12.01 10.60 -6.30
N TYR A 28 -11.34 9.45 -6.16
CA TYR A 28 -11.28 8.45 -7.23
C TYR A 28 -12.70 8.05 -7.68
N GLN A 29 -12.86 8.06 -8.99
CA GLN A 29 -14.03 7.50 -9.65
C GLN A 29 -13.54 6.48 -10.68
N PRO A 30 -14.05 5.25 -10.69
CA PRO A 30 -13.73 4.29 -11.73
C PRO A 30 -14.02 4.88 -13.11
N LEU A 31 -13.13 4.63 -14.06
CA LEU A 31 -13.37 4.95 -15.46
C LEU A 31 -14.55 4.11 -15.99
N ALA A 32 -15.18 4.59 -17.06
CA ALA A 32 -16.28 3.86 -17.66
C ALA A 32 -15.80 2.48 -18.14
N SER A 33 -16.48 1.44 -17.73
CA SER A 33 -16.21 0.05 -18.10
C SER A 33 -17.42 -0.54 -18.83
N GLU A 34 -17.18 -1.56 -19.64
CA GLU A 34 -18.21 -2.34 -20.32
C GLU A 34 -18.16 -3.79 -19.86
N PRO A 35 -19.29 -4.51 -19.83
CA PRO A 35 -19.29 -5.94 -19.55
C PRO A 35 -18.29 -6.64 -20.49
N THR A 36 -17.32 -7.35 -19.97
CA THR A 36 -16.25 -7.96 -20.77
C THR A 36 -16.03 -9.41 -20.39
N VAL A 37 -15.96 -10.29 -21.39
CA VAL A 37 -15.54 -11.68 -21.23
C VAL A 37 -14.24 -11.93 -21.97
N ILE A 38 -13.23 -12.40 -21.26
CA ILE A 38 -11.96 -12.88 -21.82
C ILE A 38 -12.07 -14.38 -21.95
N ARG A 39 -11.87 -14.91 -23.14
CA ARG A 39 -12.06 -16.35 -23.44
C ARG A 39 -10.72 -17.02 -23.77
N ASN A 40 -10.69 -18.34 -23.60
CA ASN A 40 -9.59 -19.21 -24.04
C ASN A 40 -8.22 -18.78 -23.42
N ALA A 41 -8.18 -18.42 -22.14
CA ALA A 41 -6.99 -17.94 -21.46
C ALA A 41 -6.34 -19.03 -20.58
N THR A 42 -5.04 -18.86 -20.32
CA THR A 42 -4.36 -19.47 -19.17
C THR A 42 -4.41 -18.44 -18.03
N ILE A 43 -5.15 -18.74 -16.96
CA ILE A 43 -5.43 -17.79 -15.88
C ILE A 43 -4.68 -18.18 -14.61
N LEU A 44 -3.86 -17.27 -14.07
CA LEU A 44 -3.36 -17.34 -12.70
C LEU A 44 -4.23 -16.45 -11.82
N THR A 45 -4.99 -17.04 -10.93
CA THR A 45 -6.03 -16.30 -10.20
C THR A 45 -5.51 -15.44 -9.03
N GLY A 46 -4.23 -15.60 -8.64
CA GLY A 46 -3.64 -14.90 -7.51
C GLY A 46 -3.96 -15.52 -6.13
N ASP A 47 -4.91 -16.43 -6.04
CA ASP A 47 -5.26 -17.20 -4.84
C ASP A 47 -4.67 -18.63 -4.83
N GLY A 48 -3.63 -18.86 -5.63
CA GLY A 48 -2.92 -20.14 -5.71
C GLY A 48 -3.50 -21.13 -6.73
N LYS A 49 -4.36 -20.69 -7.67
CA LYS A 49 -4.92 -21.54 -8.71
C LYS A 49 -4.42 -21.13 -10.09
N ARG A 50 -4.28 -22.14 -10.94
CA ARG A 50 -4.08 -22.01 -12.39
C ARG A 50 -5.24 -22.70 -13.11
N LEU A 51 -5.81 -22.02 -14.07
CA LEU A 51 -6.88 -22.52 -14.93
C LEU A 51 -6.40 -22.43 -16.38
N ASP A 52 -6.34 -23.57 -17.06
CA ASP A 52 -5.95 -23.63 -18.47
C ASP A 52 -7.22 -23.66 -19.35
N ASN A 53 -7.19 -22.98 -20.47
CA ASN A 53 -8.31 -22.85 -21.41
C ASN A 53 -9.61 -22.43 -20.70
N ALA A 54 -9.53 -21.39 -19.88
CA ALA A 54 -10.60 -20.88 -19.06
C ALA A 54 -10.98 -19.45 -19.49
N ASP A 55 -12.17 -19.05 -19.05
CA ASP A 55 -12.73 -17.75 -19.33
C ASP A 55 -12.77 -16.91 -18.04
N LEU A 56 -12.77 -15.57 -18.19
CA LEU A 56 -12.95 -14.60 -17.12
C LEU A 56 -14.02 -13.59 -17.55
N TYR A 57 -15.01 -13.37 -16.71
CA TYR A 57 -16.02 -12.35 -16.94
C TYR A 57 -16.05 -11.33 -15.83
N PHE A 58 -16.10 -10.07 -16.21
CA PHE A 58 -16.26 -8.94 -15.30
C PHE A 58 -17.26 -7.94 -15.86
N ASP A 59 -17.97 -7.29 -14.94
CA ASP A 59 -19.00 -6.30 -15.20
C ASP A 59 -19.05 -5.31 -14.04
N GLU A 60 -19.48 -4.07 -14.30
CA GLU A 60 -19.57 -2.99 -13.29
C GLU A 60 -18.29 -2.86 -12.44
N GLY A 61 -17.12 -3.03 -13.07
CA GLY A 61 -15.81 -2.92 -12.42
C GLY A 61 -15.45 -4.10 -11.51
N ARG A 62 -16.21 -5.19 -11.51
CA ARG A 62 -16.04 -6.35 -10.62
C ARG A 62 -15.91 -7.65 -11.39
N ILE A 63 -15.09 -8.57 -10.85
CA ILE A 63 -15.10 -9.96 -11.32
C ILE A 63 -16.43 -10.59 -10.97
N VAL A 64 -17.11 -11.15 -11.97
CA VAL A 64 -18.37 -11.87 -11.80
C VAL A 64 -18.11 -13.36 -11.64
N TRP A 65 -17.29 -13.95 -12.54
CA TRP A 65 -16.84 -15.33 -12.44
C TRP A 65 -15.53 -15.57 -13.18
N VAL A 66 -14.87 -16.65 -12.82
CA VAL A 66 -13.66 -17.18 -13.48
C VAL A 66 -13.80 -18.68 -13.68
N GLY A 67 -13.32 -19.20 -14.80
CA GLY A 67 -13.42 -20.61 -15.22
C GLY A 67 -14.43 -20.80 -16.32
N SER A 68 -15.72 -20.92 -15.99
CA SER A 68 -16.81 -21.03 -16.97
C SER A 68 -18.10 -20.42 -16.41
N GLY A 69 -18.89 -19.81 -17.28
CA GLY A 69 -20.16 -19.18 -16.90
C GLY A 69 -20.83 -18.53 -18.12
N GLU A 70 -21.98 -17.94 -17.88
CA GLU A 70 -22.68 -17.16 -18.89
C GLU A 70 -22.32 -15.68 -18.73
N ALA A 71 -21.98 -15.01 -19.83
CA ALA A 71 -21.80 -13.57 -19.89
C ALA A 71 -23.05 -12.92 -20.48
N ALA A 72 -23.27 -11.64 -20.20
CA ALA A 72 -24.38 -10.90 -20.78
C ALA A 72 -24.24 -10.83 -22.31
N ASP A 73 -25.37 -10.86 -23.04
CA ASP A 73 -25.39 -10.90 -24.52
C ASP A 73 -24.68 -9.69 -25.17
N ASN A 74 -24.65 -8.56 -24.49
CA ASN A 74 -24.00 -7.33 -24.94
C ASN A 74 -22.54 -7.21 -24.50
N SER A 75 -21.94 -8.27 -23.93
CA SER A 75 -20.56 -8.23 -23.45
C SER A 75 -19.58 -8.12 -24.60
N ARG A 76 -18.53 -7.29 -24.39
CA ARG A 76 -17.33 -7.31 -25.20
C ARG A 76 -16.65 -8.67 -25.06
N VAL A 77 -16.29 -9.29 -26.18
CA VAL A 77 -15.57 -10.56 -26.19
C VAL A 77 -14.13 -10.34 -26.59
N ILE A 78 -13.20 -10.76 -25.77
CA ILE A 78 -11.75 -10.76 -26.04
C ILE A 78 -11.30 -12.22 -26.09
N ASP A 79 -10.91 -12.72 -27.27
CA ASP A 79 -10.28 -14.04 -27.36
C ASP A 79 -8.81 -13.92 -26.97
N ALA A 80 -8.46 -14.57 -25.89
CA ALA A 80 -7.07 -14.59 -25.42
C ALA A 80 -6.17 -15.50 -26.28
N GLU A 81 -6.74 -16.41 -27.09
CA GLU A 81 -5.96 -17.30 -27.97
C GLU A 81 -4.85 -18.07 -27.20
N GLY A 82 -5.13 -18.48 -25.98
CA GLY A 82 -4.15 -19.14 -25.11
C GLY A 82 -3.21 -18.20 -24.37
N ARG A 83 -3.32 -16.89 -24.53
CA ARG A 83 -2.55 -15.89 -23.76
C ARG A 83 -2.85 -16.01 -22.25
N TRP A 84 -1.95 -15.43 -21.46
CA TRP A 84 -2.02 -15.49 -20.02
C TRP A 84 -2.79 -14.30 -19.45
N VAL A 85 -3.56 -14.59 -18.39
CA VAL A 85 -4.33 -13.58 -17.65
C VAL A 85 -3.97 -13.67 -16.17
N THR A 86 -3.72 -12.52 -15.56
CA THR A 86 -3.39 -12.42 -14.11
C THR A 86 -4.18 -11.29 -13.49
N PRO A 87 -4.27 -11.25 -12.13
CA PRO A 87 -4.62 -9.99 -11.45
C PRO A 87 -3.64 -8.89 -11.84
N GLY A 88 -4.05 -7.65 -11.71
CA GLY A 88 -3.15 -6.51 -11.79
C GLY A 88 -2.01 -6.62 -10.79
N ILE A 89 -0.81 -6.25 -11.21
CA ILE A 89 0.35 -6.24 -10.33
C ILE A 89 0.22 -5.06 -9.35
N ILE A 90 0.63 -5.30 -8.10
CA ILE A 90 0.63 -4.32 -7.01
C ILE A 90 2.06 -4.14 -6.51
N ASP A 91 2.58 -2.92 -6.58
CA ASP A 91 3.88 -2.60 -5.98
C ASP A 91 3.70 -1.95 -4.61
N VAL A 92 4.23 -2.59 -3.58
CA VAL A 92 4.12 -2.10 -2.18
C VAL A 92 5.22 -1.10 -1.80
N HIS A 93 6.15 -0.80 -2.73
CA HIS A 93 7.24 0.12 -2.44
C HIS A 93 7.64 0.93 -3.69
N SER A 94 7.00 2.05 -3.85
CA SER A 94 7.29 2.98 -4.93
C SER A 94 7.53 4.39 -4.39
N HIS A 95 8.32 5.14 -5.15
CA HIS A 95 8.58 6.56 -4.94
C HIS A 95 8.15 7.40 -6.16
N LEU A 96 7.34 6.83 -7.06
CA LEU A 96 6.80 7.57 -8.20
C LEU A 96 6.03 8.80 -7.73
N GLY A 97 6.18 9.89 -8.43
CA GLY A 97 5.57 11.16 -8.11
C GLY A 97 6.21 11.95 -6.98
N VAL A 98 6.97 11.29 -6.05
CA VAL A 98 7.74 12.00 -5.01
C VAL A 98 9.24 12.11 -5.35
N TYR A 99 9.72 11.30 -6.28
CA TYR A 99 10.97 11.42 -7.02
C TYR A 99 10.68 11.23 -8.51
N PRO A 100 9.94 12.17 -9.15
CA PRO A 100 9.52 11.99 -10.53
C PRO A 100 10.66 12.17 -11.53
N SER A 101 10.48 11.57 -12.72
CA SER A 101 11.38 11.80 -13.84
C SER A 101 11.16 13.18 -14.49
N PRO A 102 12.23 13.89 -14.93
CA PRO A 102 13.63 13.59 -14.65
C PRO A 102 13.98 13.89 -13.20
N ASP A 103 14.91 13.15 -12.60
CA ASP A 103 15.35 13.34 -11.23
C ASP A 103 16.12 14.67 -11.08
N VAL A 104 15.40 15.70 -10.59
CA VAL A 104 15.92 17.05 -10.36
C VAL A 104 15.60 17.53 -8.96
N ASP A 105 16.47 18.35 -8.37
CA ASP A 105 16.33 18.85 -6.99
C ASP A 105 14.97 19.47 -6.69
N ALA A 106 14.38 20.16 -7.67
CA ALA A 106 13.07 20.81 -7.51
C ALA A 106 11.90 19.82 -7.29
N HIS A 107 12.09 18.54 -7.62
CA HIS A 107 11.10 17.47 -7.46
C HIS A 107 11.56 16.37 -6.49
N SER A 108 12.62 16.63 -5.70
CA SER A 108 13.16 15.64 -4.76
C SER A 108 12.42 15.72 -3.40
N ASP A 109 11.15 15.30 -3.37
CA ASP A 109 10.22 15.48 -2.26
C ASP A 109 9.98 14.20 -1.43
N GLY A 110 10.77 13.16 -1.66
CA GLY A 110 10.53 11.85 -1.03
C GLY A 110 10.99 11.72 0.43
N ASN A 111 11.78 12.64 0.99
CA ASN A 111 12.21 12.59 2.39
C ASN A 111 12.19 13.96 3.07
N GLU A 112 11.35 14.13 4.09
CA GLU A 112 11.44 15.25 5.02
C GLU A 112 12.49 14.93 6.08
N ALA A 113 13.79 15.05 5.70
CA ALA A 113 14.89 14.63 6.54
C ALA A 113 15.35 15.70 7.53
N THR A 114 14.49 16.57 8.02
CA THR A 114 14.80 17.67 8.95
C THR A 114 14.91 17.23 10.40
N ALA A 115 14.13 16.20 10.79
CA ALA A 115 14.15 15.58 12.11
C ALA A 115 14.08 14.03 12.00
N PRO A 116 14.54 13.29 13.02
CA PRO A 116 14.44 11.82 12.99
C PRO A 116 13.01 11.28 13.11
N VAL A 117 12.09 12.12 13.56
CA VAL A 117 10.65 11.83 13.61
C VAL A 117 9.95 12.92 12.84
N THR A 118 9.27 12.57 11.77
CA THR A 118 8.47 13.44 10.89
C THR A 118 7.18 12.70 10.51
N ALA A 119 6.54 12.05 11.51
CA ALA A 119 5.34 11.26 11.29
C ALA A 119 4.14 12.11 10.85
N GLU A 120 4.21 13.44 10.98
CA GLU A 120 3.22 14.41 10.55
C GLU A 120 3.16 14.63 9.03
N VAL A 121 4.21 14.25 8.28
CA VAL A 121 4.21 14.43 6.82
C VAL A 121 3.55 13.26 6.12
N TRP A 122 2.90 13.52 4.99
CA TRP A 122 2.18 12.52 4.23
C TRP A 122 2.68 12.54 2.78
N ALA A 123 3.14 11.40 2.27
CA ALA A 123 3.70 11.29 0.93
C ALA A 123 2.72 11.78 -0.16
N GLU A 124 1.41 11.60 0.07
CA GLU A 124 0.39 12.01 -0.91
C GLU A 124 0.43 13.51 -1.25
N HIS A 125 0.92 14.37 -0.34
CA HIS A 125 1.02 15.81 -0.59
C HIS A 125 2.15 16.19 -1.56
N SER A 126 3.07 15.26 -1.82
CA SER A 126 4.20 15.45 -2.74
C SER A 126 4.05 14.65 -4.04
N VAL A 127 2.99 13.85 -4.17
CA VAL A 127 2.77 13.06 -5.40
C VAL A 127 2.45 13.99 -6.57
N TRP A 128 3.31 13.94 -7.58
CA TRP A 128 3.08 14.59 -8.87
C TRP A 128 2.47 13.59 -9.87
N PRO A 129 1.15 13.72 -10.19
CA PRO A 129 0.44 12.72 -11.00
C PRO A 129 0.92 12.59 -12.45
N GLN A 130 1.61 13.62 -12.99
CA GLN A 130 2.15 13.62 -14.34
C GLN A 130 3.54 12.97 -14.44
N ASP A 131 4.08 12.38 -13.37
CA ASP A 131 5.32 11.61 -13.46
C ASP A 131 5.18 10.50 -14.51
N PRO A 132 5.99 10.51 -15.59
CA PRO A 132 5.92 9.50 -16.64
C PRO A 132 6.20 8.07 -16.13
N GLY A 133 6.75 7.93 -14.92
CA GLY A 133 6.91 6.65 -14.24
C GLY A 133 5.58 5.90 -14.08
N PHE A 134 4.47 6.59 -13.81
CA PHE A 134 3.14 5.96 -13.68
C PHE A 134 2.71 5.27 -14.97
N SER A 135 2.83 5.94 -16.12
CA SER A 135 2.48 5.37 -17.44
C SER A 135 3.37 4.17 -17.79
N ARG A 136 4.68 4.25 -17.50
CA ARG A 136 5.62 3.15 -17.72
C ARG A 136 5.29 1.96 -16.82
N ALA A 137 4.97 2.19 -15.55
CA ALA A 137 4.53 1.15 -14.62
C ALA A 137 3.23 0.49 -15.11
N LEU A 138 2.27 1.27 -15.62
CA LEU A 138 1.02 0.76 -16.19
C LEU A 138 1.28 -0.19 -17.37
N ALA A 139 2.18 0.19 -18.28
CA ALA A 139 2.62 -0.66 -19.40
C ALA A 139 3.31 -1.96 -18.92
N GLY A 140 3.80 -2.00 -17.68
CA GLY A 140 4.33 -3.19 -16.99
C GLY A 140 3.27 -4.02 -16.28
N GLY A 141 1.99 -3.60 -16.32
CA GLY A 141 0.88 -4.31 -15.67
C GLY A 141 0.61 -3.88 -14.23
N ILE A 142 1.21 -2.77 -13.75
CA ILE A 142 1.00 -2.24 -12.41
C ILE A 142 -0.34 -1.51 -12.37
N THR A 143 -1.30 -2.04 -11.63
CA THR A 143 -2.65 -1.45 -11.47
C THR A 143 -2.83 -0.67 -10.18
N SER A 144 -2.04 -1.00 -9.16
CA SER A 144 -2.02 -0.27 -7.88
C SER A 144 -0.60 -0.22 -7.33
N LEU A 145 -0.29 0.82 -6.57
CA LEU A 145 1.02 0.97 -5.95
C LEU A 145 0.94 1.80 -4.67
N GLN A 146 1.87 1.55 -3.75
CA GLN A 146 2.02 2.35 -2.54
C GLN A 146 3.16 3.35 -2.72
N ILE A 147 2.88 4.64 -2.52
CA ILE A 147 3.89 5.70 -2.46
C ILE A 147 4.29 5.91 -1.00
N LEU A 148 5.56 5.70 -0.73
CA LEU A 148 6.17 5.80 0.59
C LEU A 148 7.13 6.98 0.67
N PRO A 149 7.28 7.63 1.83
CA PRO A 149 8.50 8.40 2.10
C PRO A 149 9.73 7.50 2.01
N GLY A 150 10.88 8.09 1.70
CA GLY A 150 12.16 7.40 1.74
C GLY A 150 12.56 6.97 3.17
N SER A 151 13.73 6.37 3.33
CA SER A 151 14.16 5.73 4.59
C SER A 151 15.21 6.53 5.38
N ALA A 152 15.17 7.86 5.30
CA ALA A 152 16.10 8.71 6.04
C ALA A 152 15.84 8.77 7.56
N ASN A 153 14.57 8.66 7.97
CA ASN A 153 14.09 8.95 9.32
C ASN A 153 13.73 7.68 10.08
N LEU A 154 13.72 7.75 11.41
CA LEU A 154 13.11 6.70 12.25
C LEU A 154 11.63 6.54 11.91
N PHE A 155 10.92 7.68 11.79
CA PHE A 155 9.53 7.78 11.35
C PHE A 155 9.49 8.80 10.21
N GLY A 156 9.26 8.32 9.00
CA GLY A 156 9.36 9.11 7.77
C GLY A 156 8.07 9.78 7.33
N GLY A 157 6.93 9.37 7.88
CA GLY A 157 5.61 9.90 7.52
C GLY A 157 4.66 8.88 6.90
N ARG A 158 3.43 9.32 6.61
CA ARG A 158 2.38 8.46 6.06
C ARG A 158 2.64 8.13 4.60
N SER A 159 2.38 6.89 4.22
CA SER A 159 2.31 6.44 2.84
C SER A 159 0.87 6.44 2.33
N VAL A 160 0.69 6.41 1.02
CA VAL A 160 -0.62 6.32 0.38
C VAL A 160 -0.65 5.22 -0.67
N THR A 161 -1.76 4.48 -0.75
CA THR A 161 -2.00 3.53 -1.84
C THR A 161 -2.79 4.22 -2.95
N LEU A 162 -2.32 4.08 -4.19
CA LEU A 162 -2.90 4.68 -5.39
C LEU A 162 -3.38 3.59 -6.36
N LYS A 163 -4.46 3.87 -7.08
CA LYS A 163 -4.79 3.24 -8.36
C LYS A 163 -3.93 3.88 -9.45
N ASN A 164 -3.32 3.08 -10.30
CA ASN A 164 -2.46 3.59 -11.37
C ASN A 164 -3.27 4.03 -12.58
N VAL A 165 -4.04 5.08 -12.41
CA VAL A 165 -4.91 5.67 -13.44
C VAL A 165 -4.44 7.07 -13.82
N PRO A 166 -4.60 7.50 -15.07
CA PRO A 166 -4.35 8.88 -15.47
C PRO A 166 -5.25 9.84 -14.67
N ALA A 167 -4.65 10.83 -14.01
CA ALA A 167 -5.40 11.81 -13.23
C ALA A 167 -4.65 13.13 -13.09
N GLY A 168 -5.39 14.21 -12.87
CA GLY A 168 -4.82 15.54 -12.63
C GLY A 168 -4.43 15.81 -11.18
N THR A 169 -4.87 14.95 -10.23
CA THR A 169 -4.60 15.10 -8.79
C THR A 169 -4.37 13.73 -8.15
N TYR A 170 -3.57 13.68 -7.08
CA TYR A 170 -3.37 12.43 -6.33
C TYR A 170 -4.66 11.92 -5.68
N GLN A 171 -5.58 12.81 -5.29
CA GLN A 171 -6.87 12.40 -4.72
C GLN A 171 -7.69 11.55 -5.69
N ALA A 172 -7.61 11.88 -7.00
CA ALA A 172 -8.28 11.12 -8.05
C ALA A 172 -7.58 9.78 -8.36
N MET A 173 -6.35 9.57 -7.91
CA MET A 173 -5.64 8.29 -7.96
C MET A 173 -5.77 7.49 -6.66
N LYS A 174 -6.13 8.13 -5.54
CA LYS A 174 -6.09 7.51 -4.22
C LYS A 174 -7.03 6.33 -4.11
N PHE A 175 -6.49 5.16 -3.76
CA PHE A 175 -7.26 3.92 -3.67
C PHE A 175 -8.39 4.06 -2.64
N PRO A 176 -9.65 3.80 -3.00
CA PRO A 176 -10.80 4.01 -2.11
C PRO A 176 -10.71 3.16 -0.84
N SER A 177 -10.78 3.83 0.32
CA SER A 177 -10.78 3.18 1.63
C SER A 177 -9.57 2.27 1.90
N ALA A 178 -8.45 2.48 1.22
CA ALA A 178 -7.21 1.85 1.62
C ALA A 178 -6.69 2.51 2.92
N PRO A 179 -6.19 1.74 3.89
CA PRO A 179 -5.56 2.32 5.07
C PRO A 179 -4.28 3.05 4.66
N TYR A 180 -3.90 4.06 5.44
CA TYR A 180 -2.57 4.65 5.33
C TYR A 180 -1.51 3.68 5.86
N GLY A 181 -0.29 3.80 5.37
CA GLY A 181 0.87 3.22 6.02
C GLY A 181 1.68 4.26 6.77
N LEU A 182 2.52 3.83 7.70
CA LEU A 182 3.58 4.64 8.29
C LEU A 182 4.92 4.09 7.82
N LYS A 183 5.69 4.89 7.08
CA LYS A 183 7.07 4.53 6.74
C LYS A 183 7.97 4.76 7.93
N MET A 184 8.69 3.70 8.30
CA MET A 184 9.75 3.74 9.31
C MET A 184 11.04 3.19 8.72
N ALA A 185 12.19 3.47 9.34
CA ALA A 185 13.45 2.90 8.93
C ALA A 185 14.35 2.53 10.11
N CYS A 186 14.95 1.32 10.05
CA CYS A 186 16.00 0.85 10.95
C CYS A 186 17.40 1.00 10.31
N GLY A 187 18.40 0.51 11.01
CA GLY A 187 19.71 0.28 10.49
C GLY A 187 20.56 1.52 10.26
N GLU A 188 21.34 1.46 9.18
CA GLU A 188 22.35 2.48 8.93
C GLU A 188 21.76 3.80 8.41
N ASN A 189 20.59 3.78 7.78
CA ASN A 189 20.05 4.98 7.13
C ASN A 189 19.79 6.11 8.13
N PRO A 190 18.94 5.95 9.17
CA PRO A 190 18.71 7.02 10.15
C PRO A 190 19.98 7.42 10.89
N LYS A 191 20.76 6.45 11.37
CA LYS A 191 22.00 6.76 12.12
C LYS A 191 23.02 7.48 11.26
N ARG A 192 23.09 7.23 9.95
CA ARG A 192 23.99 7.91 9.01
C ARG A 192 23.54 9.35 8.73
N VAL A 193 22.25 9.52 8.46
CA VAL A 193 21.67 10.84 8.14
C VAL A 193 21.85 11.79 9.32
N TYR A 194 21.43 11.40 10.51
CA TYR A 194 21.47 12.26 11.71
C TYR A 194 22.83 12.27 12.38
N GLY A 195 23.53 11.14 12.40
CA GLY A 195 24.91 11.08 12.94
C GLY A 195 25.90 11.98 12.19
N ARG A 196 25.78 12.12 10.87
CA ARG A 196 26.58 13.10 10.09
C ARG A 196 26.29 14.54 10.50
N ARG A 197 25.07 14.83 10.96
CA ARG A 197 24.64 16.13 11.49
C ARG A 197 24.98 16.32 12.98
N LYS A 198 25.65 15.32 13.60
CA LYS A 198 25.99 15.29 15.04
C LYS A 198 24.75 15.36 15.93
N THR A 199 23.61 14.79 15.48
CA THR A 199 22.35 14.68 16.22
C THR A 199 21.96 13.20 16.40
N ALA A 200 21.03 12.91 17.30
CA ALA A 200 20.47 11.56 17.48
C ALA A 200 19.48 11.22 16.33
N PRO A 201 19.42 9.95 15.90
CA PRO A 201 20.28 8.84 16.29
C PRO A 201 21.63 8.82 15.54
N SER A 202 22.69 8.34 16.19
CA SER A 202 23.99 8.10 15.55
C SER A 202 24.44 6.64 15.65
N THR A 203 23.66 5.82 16.32
CA THR A 203 23.90 4.38 16.55
C THR A 203 22.59 3.60 16.46
N ARG A 204 22.62 2.26 16.32
CA ARG A 204 21.44 1.40 16.43
C ARG A 204 20.79 1.46 17.80
N MET A 205 21.59 1.60 18.88
CA MET A 205 21.06 1.87 20.23
C MET A 205 20.24 3.17 20.24
N GLY A 206 20.70 4.21 19.54
CA GLY A 206 19.98 5.48 19.39
C GLY A 206 18.71 5.34 18.56
N ASN A 207 18.69 4.48 17.53
CA ASN A 207 17.47 4.16 16.79
C ASN A 207 16.41 3.60 17.74
N VAL A 208 16.72 2.54 18.50
CA VAL A 208 15.80 1.91 19.44
C VAL A 208 15.30 2.88 20.51
N ALA A 209 16.20 3.69 21.09
CA ALA A 209 15.83 4.71 22.07
C ALA A 209 14.87 5.75 21.48
N GLY A 210 15.09 6.15 20.22
CA GLY A 210 14.23 7.09 19.49
C GLY A 210 12.82 6.54 19.26
N TYR A 211 12.71 5.29 18.78
CA TYR A 211 11.41 4.64 18.60
C TYR A 211 10.64 4.57 19.92
N ARG A 212 11.24 4.00 20.97
CA ARG A 212 10.57 3.84 22.27
C ARG A 212 10.14 5.18 22.87
N SER A 213 10.98 6.23 22.74
CA SER A 213 10.61 7.57 23.20
C SER A 213 9.38 8.12 22.48
N SER A 214 9.25 7.88 21.16
CA SER A 214 8.12 8.34 20.36
C SER A 214 6.86 7.54 20.68
N TRP A 215 6.95 6.23 20.83
CA TRP A 215 5.80 5.39 21.23
C TRP A 215 5.26 5.75 22.61
N ILE A 216 6.13 6.02 23.58
CA ILE A 216 5.70 6.49 24.94
C ILE A 216 4.93 7.81 24.84
N LYS A 217 5.36 8.75 23.97
CA LYS A 217 4.63 10.01 23.77
C LYS A 217 3.26 9.75 23.13
N ALA A 218 3.20 8.86 22.13
CA ALA A 218 1.95 8.50 21.45
C ALA A 218 0.95 7.83 22.41
N GLN A 219 1.40 6.93 23.28
CA GLN A 219 0.54 6.32 24.32
C GLN A 219 -0.04 7.40 25.25
N ARG A 220 0.78 8.33 25.74
CA ARG A 220 0.29 9.44 26.59
C ARG A 220 -0.70 10.31 25.85
N TYR A 221 -0.46 10.58 24.58
CA TYR A 221 -1.40 11.34 23.75
C TYR A 221 -2.76 10.66 23.63
N ILE A 222 -2.77 9.33 23.46
CA ILE A 222 -4.01 8.54 23.46
C ILE A 222 -4.71 8.62 24.82
N ASP A 223 -3.97 8.46 25.91
CA ASP A 223 -4.51 8.51 27.27
C ASP A 223 -5.14 9.88 27.58
N ASP A 224 -4.46 10.99 27.22
CA ASP A 224 -4.96 12.35 27.41
C ASP A 224 -6.28 12.57 26.66
N TRP A 225 -6.38 12.14 25.40
CA TRP A 225 -7.60 12.24 24.61
C TRP A 225 -8.72 11.35 25.14
N SER A 226 -8.41 10.11 25.53
CA SER A 226 -9.39 9.18 26.12
C SER A 226 -9.94 9.70 27.43
N GLU A 227 -9.09 10.30 28.28
CA GLU A 227 -9.54 10.93 29.53
C GLU A 227 -10.44 12.13 29.27
N TYR A 228 -10.11 12.95 28.27
CA TYR A 228 -10.94 14.08 27.85
C TYR A 228 -12.31 13.60 27.36
N GLU A 229 -12.38 12.63 26.47
CA GLU A 229 -13.63 12.08 25.92
C GLU A 229 -14.50 11.45 27.03
N ARG A 230 -13.89 10.73 27.96
CA ARG A 230 -14.58 10.16 29.14
C ARG A 230 -15.22 11.26 29.98
N LYS A 231 -14.48 12.35 30.26
CA LYS A 231 -14.99 13.48 31.04
C LYS A 231 -16.17 14.16 30.36
N ILE A 232 -16.13 14.34 29.03
CA ILE A 232 -17.24 14.90 28.24
C ILE A 232 -18.48 13.99 28.37
N THR A 233 -18.33 12.69 28.16
CA THR A 233 -19.42 11.71 28.22
C THR A 233 -20.06 11.66 29.62
N GLU A 234 -19.25 11.67 30.68
CA GLU A 234 -19.73 11.68 32.06
C GLU A 234 -20.52 12.98 32.39
N GLN A 235 -20.07 14.11 31.83
CA GLN A 235 -20.75 15.39 32.04
C GLN A 235 -22.07 15.46 31.28
N GLU A 236 -22.11 14.99 30.02
CA GLU A 236 -23.36 14.92 29.24
C GLU A 236 -24.40 14.01 29.94
N ALA A 237 -23.95 12.93 30.58
CA ALA A 237 -24.82 12.03 31.33
C ALA A 237 -25.36 12.65 32.65
N THR A 238 -24.65 13.60 33.25
CA THR A 238 -25.02 14.24 34.51
C THR A 238 -25.72 15.58 34.37
N ASP A 239 -25.74 16.18 33.15
CA ASP A 239 -26.33 17.50 32.90
C ASP A 239 -27.87 17.41 32.77
N THR A 240 -28.53 17.22 33.93
CA THR A 240 -29.98 17.24 34.07
C THR A 240 -30.50 18.65 34.50
N GLY A 241 -29.91 19.71 33.98
CA GLY A 241 -30.57 21.04 33.96
C GLY A 241 -30.31 21.98 35.14
N ALA A 242 -29.09 22.14 35.60
CA ALA A 242 -28.71 23.17 36.55
C ALA A 242 -27.84 24.26 35.83
N GLU A 243 -28.38 25.48 35.66
CA GLU A 243 -27.74 26.63 35.00
C GLU A 243 -26.46 27.17 35.70
N GLY A 244 -25.90 26.49 36.66
CA GLY A 244 -24.86 27.02 37.57
C GLY A 244 -23.39 26.74 37.20
N ASN A 245 -23.07 25.85 36.26
CA ASN A 245 -21.70 25.36 36.08
C ASN A 245 -21.11 25.42 34.65
N ALA A 246 -21.78 26.06 33.70
CA ALA A 246 -21.33 26.06 32.30
C ALA A 246 -19.92 26.66 32.11
N ALA A 247 -19.54 27.69 32.85
CA ALA A 247 -18.22 28.31 32.78
C ALA A 247 -17.11 27.43 33.42
N LEU A 248 -17.42 26.78 34.54
CA LEU A 248 -16.49 25.83 35.19
C LEU A 248 -16.37 24.54 34.38
N ALA A 249 -17.48 24.09 33.82
CA ALA A 249 -17.52 22.95 32.89
C ALA A 249 -16.71 23.24 31.61
N ALA A 250 -16.84 24.41 31.02
CA ALA A 250 -16.05 24.83 29.85
C ALA A 250 -14.55 24.97 30.17
N ALA A 251 -14.20 25.40 31.39
CA ALA A 251 -12.80 25.50 31.83
C ALA A 251 -12.16 24.13 32.13
N LEU A 252 -12.94 23.15 32.61
CA LEU A 252 -12.49 21.77 32.85
C LEU A 252 -12.41 20.93 31.57
N ASN A 253 -13.09 21.35 30.50
CA ASN A 253 -13.22 20.60 29.24
C ASN A 253 -12.38 21.17 28.09
N LYS A 254 -11.22 21.76 28.39
CA LYS A 254 -10.31 22.17 27.33
C LYS A 254 -9.73 20.89 26.68
N PRO A 255 -9.92 20.70 25.36
CA PRO A 255 -9.38 19.54 24.68
C PRO A 255 -7.84 19.52 24.75
N PRO A 256 -7.21 18.35 24.75
CA PRO A 256 -5.78 18.22 24.60
C PRO A 256 -5.30 18.96 23.35
N LYS A 257 -4.06 19.43 23.37
CA LYS A 257 -3.50 20.10 22.20
C LYS A 257 -3.30 19.07 21.07
N ARG A 258 -3.80 19.36 19.89
CA ARG A 258 -3.51 18.54 18.71
C ARG A 258 -2.03 18.58 18.37
N ASP A 259 -1.51 17.41 17.99
CA ASP A 259 -0.14 17.18 17.56
C ASP A 259 -0.17 16.20 16.39
N LEU A 260 0.15 16.69 15.18
CA LEU A 260 0.04 15.90 13.94
C LEU A 260 1.00 14.72 13.89
N GLU A 261 2.19 14.84 14.53
CA GLU A 261 3.13 13.74 14.68
C GLU A 261 2.50 12.63 15.53
N LEU A 262 1.97 13.00 16.70
CA LEU A 262 1.37 12.06 17.65
C LEU A 262 0.03 11.50 17.15
N GLU A 263 -0.74 12.24 16.34
CA GLU A 263 -1.95 11.72 15.67
C GLU A 263 -1.61 10.55 14.76
N THR A 264 -0.53 10.64 13.97
CA THR A 264 -0.09 9.53 13.12
C THR A 264 0.37 8.33 13.94
N LEU A 265 1.20 8.55 14.96
CA LEU A 265 1.69 7.48 15.82
C LEU A 265 0.55 6.82 16.63
N ALA A 266 -0.42 7.60 17.10
CA ALA A 266 -1.62 7.10 17.75
C ALA A 266 -2.47 6.25 16.82
N GLY A 267 -2.60 6.62 15.55
CA GLY A 267 -3.27 5.81 14.53
C GLY A 267 -2.63 4.44 14.33
N VAL A 268 -1.30 4.33 14.44
CA VAL A 268 -0.60 3.04 14.42
C VAL A 268 -0.94 2.20 15.65
N LEU A 269 -0.87 2.81 16.85
CA LEU A 269 -1.17 2.09 18.10
C LEU A 269 -2.64 1.64 18.20
N LYS A 270 -3.55 2.32 17.48
CA LYS A 270 -4.97 1.94 17.35
C LYS A 270 -5.22 0.89 16.25
N GLY A 271 -4.24 0.63 15.39
CA GLY A 271 -4.37 -0.29 14.25
C GLY A 271 -4.97 0.33 12.99
N ASP A 272 -5.17 1.65 12.95
CA ASP A 272 -5.73 2.36 11.79
C ASP A 272 -4.69 2.60 10.69
N ILE A 273 -3.40 2.57 11.04
CA ILE A 273 -2.26 2.84 10.15
C ILE A 273 -1.30 1.64 10.20
N ILE A 274 -0.93 1.12 9.03
CA ILE A 274 -0.08 -0.06 8.89
C ILE A 274 1.40 0.34 8.90
N VAL A 275 2.24 -0.33 9.70
CA VAL A 275 3.69 -0.07 9.72
C VAL A 275 4.38 -0.73 8.54
N HIS A 276 5.09 0.07 7.74
CA HIS A 276 5.98 -0.31 6.65
C HIS A 276 7.42 0.02 7.03
N MET A 277 8.19 -1.00 7.41
CA MET A 277 9.49 -0.84 8.04
C MET A 277 10.64 -1.18 7.09
N HIS A 278 11.42 -0.19 6.68
CA HIS A 278 12.71 -0.43 6.02
C HIS A 278 13.69 -1.08 7.00
N CYS A 279 14.13 -2.30 6.73
CA CYS A 279 15.07 -3.01 7.58
C CYS A 279 15.78 -4.13 6.80
N TYR A 280 17.11 -4.22 6.87
CA TYR A 280 17.87 -5.23 6.14
C TYR A 280 18.19 -6.46 6.98
N ARG A 281 18.59 -6.27 8.23
CA ARG A 281 19.20 -7.30 9.08
C ARG A 281 18.14 -8.05 9.89
N ALA A 282 18.32 -9.35 10.02
CA ALA A 282 17.43 -10.22 10.78
C ALA A 282 17.32 -9.84 12.27
N ASP A 283 18.46 -9.52 12.90
CA ASP A 283 18.51 -9.14 14.32
C ASP A 283 17.77 -7.81 14.61
N GLU A 284 17.83 -6.86 13.66
CA GLU A 284 17.10 -5.61 13.79
C GLU A 284 15.60 -5.80 13.56
N MET A 285 15.20 -6.65 12.58
CA MET A 285 13.78 -6.99 12.35
C MET A 285 13.15 -7.64 13.59
N VAL A 286 13.85 -8.57 14.25
CA VAL A 286 13.39 -9.18 15.51
C VAL A 286 13.25 -8.12 16.61
N THR A 287 14.24 -7.24 16.78
CA THR A 287 14.16 -6.14 17.76
C THR A 287 12.95 -5.24 17.53
N ILE A 288 12.58 -4.99 16.27
CA ILE A 288 11.38 -4.19 15.92
C ILE A 288 10.11 -4.97 16.25
N MET A 289 10.05 -6.29 16.03
CA MET A 289 8.90 -7.12 16.42
C MET A 289 8.73 -7.17 17.94
N ASP A 290 9.82 -7.34 18.71
CA ASP A 290 9.81 -7.26 20.19
C ASP A 290 9.27 -5.92 20.68
N MET A 291 9.63 -4.83 19.99
CA MET A 291 9.12 -3.49 20.29
C MET A 291 7.64 -3.34 19.93
N ALA A 292 7.20 -3.95 18.83
CA ALA A 292 5.80 -3.99 18.44
C ALA A 292 4.95 -4.67 19.55
N ASP A 293 5.46 -5.76 20.12
CA ASP A 293 4.84 -6.43 21.26
C ASP A 293 4.84 -5.55 22.52
N GLU A 294 5.95 -4.83 22.81
CA GLU A 294 6.04 -3.91 23.97
C GLU A 294 4.98 -2.80 23.92
N PHE A 295 4.71 -2.25 22.73
CA PHE A 295 3.83 -1.09 22.56
C PHE A 295 2.45 -1.42 22.02
N GLY A 296 2.19 -2.67 21.63
CA GLY A 296 0.89 -3.16 21.18
C GLY A 296 0.53 -2.73 19.76
N TYR A 297 1.51 -2.57 18.86
CA TYR A 297 1.26 -2.35 17.45
C TYR A 297 1.71 -3.55 16.61
N GLN A 298 1.35 -3.57 15.31
CA GLN A 298 1.77 -4.59 14.39
C GLN A 298 2.65 -4.02 13.27
N VAL A 299 3.74 -4.74 12.95
CA VAL A 299 4.49 -4.49 11.74
C VAL A 299 3.77 -5.20 10.59
N GLY A 300 3.29 -4.45 9.60
CA GLY A 300 2.66 -5.05 8.43
C GLY A 300 3.69 -5.68 7.48
N THR A 301 4.78 -4.96 7.23
CA THR A 301 5.76 -5.39 6.23
C THR A 301 7.16 -4.86 6.56
N PHE A 302 8.16 -5.75 6.50
CA PHE A 302 9.56 -5.34 6.38
C PHE A 302 9.93 -5.19 4.91
N HIS A 303 10.45 -4.01 4.56
CA HIS A 303 10.92 -3.71 3.22
C HIS A 303 12.43 -3.92 3.10
N HIS A 304 12.84 -4.44 1.95
CA HIS A 304 14.19 -4.83 1.58
C HIS A 304 14.67 -6.11 2.25
N GLY A 305 14.45 -6.31 3.53
CA GLY A 305 14.62 -7.55 4.29
C GLY A 305 15.67 -8.53 3.76
N VAL A 306 16.89 -8.05 3.47
CA VAL A 306 17.92 -8.85 2.77
C VAL A 306 18.26 -10.13 3.54
N GLU A 307 18.13 -10.09 4.87
CA GLU A 307 18.33 -11.25 5.75
C GLU A 307 17.02 -11.88 6.25
N ALA A 308 15.86 -11.56 5.64
CA ALA A 308 14.56 -12.06 6.10
C ALA A 308 14.48 -13.61 6.06
N TYR A 309 15.21 -14.26 5.17
CA TYR A 309 15.29 -15.72 5.09
C TYR A 309 15.77 -16.38 6.39
N LYS A 310 16.58 -15.68 7.22
CA LYS A 310 17.07 -16.18 8.50
C LYS A 310 15.98 -16.30 9.57
N ILE A 311 14.91 -15.53 9.43
CA ILE A 311 13.80 -15.42 10.39
C ILE A 311 12.44 -15.67 9.74
N ALA A 312 12.41 -16.38 8.61
CA ALA A 312 11.19 -16.62 7.82
C ALA A 312 10.05 -17.21 8.65
N ASP A 313 10.34 -18.17 9.53
CA ASP A 313 9.34 -18.78 10.41
C ASP A 313 8.78 -17.76 11.44
N GLN A 314 9.62 -16.86 11.96
CA GLN A 314 9.18 -15.83 12.90
C GLN A 314 8.30 -14.78 12.21
N LEU A 315 8.65 -14.38 10.98
CA LEU A 315 7.82 -13.47 10.18
C LEU A 315 6.43 -14.09 9.94
N ALA A 316 6.38 -15.35 9.52
CA ALA A 316 5.14 -16.07 9.28
C ALA A 316 4.27 -16.20 10.56
N GLN A 317 4.88 -16.54 11.70
CA GLN A 317 4.20 -16.66 13.00
C GLN A 317 3.59 -15.34 13.47
N ASN A 318 4.25 -14.22 13.18
CA ASN A 318 3.76 -12.88 13.53
C ASN A 318 2.87 -12.26 12.44
N GLY A 319 2.61 -12.96 11.33
CA GLY A 319 1.80 -12.46 10.22
C GLY A 319 2.43 -11.31 9.43
N VAL A 320 3.74 -11.11 9.55
CA VAL A 320 4.50 -10.03 8.93
C VAL A 320 4.94 -10.41 7.54
N CYS A 321 4.70 -9.53 6.56
CA CYS A 321 5.17 -9.74 5.19
C CYS A 321 6.63 -9.26 5.02
N GLY A 322 7.36 -9.91 4.10
CA GLY A 322 8.66 -9.46 3.61
C GLY A 322 8.53 -8.93 2.18
N ALA A 323 8.67 -7.62 1.97
CA ALA A 323 8.77 -7.02 0.65
C ALA A 323 10.25 -6.94 0.25
N LEU A 324 10.64 -7.75 -0.74
CA LEU A 324 12.02 -8.14 -0.97
C LEU A 324 12.45 -7.88 -2.42
N TRP A 325 13.73 -7.67 -2.65
CA TRP A 325 14.32 -7.66 -4.00
C TRP A 325 14.69 -9.07 -4.44
N ALA A 326 14.60 -9.34 -5.71
CA ALA A 326 14.98 -10.64 -6.27
C ALA A 326 16.50 -10.85 -6.22
N ASP A 327 17.32 -9.82 -6.47
CA ASP A 327 18.77 -9.97 -6.62
C ASP A 327 19.58 -8.71 -6.25
N TRP A 328 19.01 -7.73 -5.56
CA TRP A 328 19.74 -6.55 -5.09
C TRP A 328 20.42 -6.83 -3.76
N TRP A 329 21.73 -6.99 -3.80
CA TRP A 329 22.55 -7.26 -2.62
C TRP A 329 23.96 -6.67 -2.77
N GLY A 330 24.70 -6.61 -1.68
CA GLY A 330 26.13 -6.28 -1.68
C GLY A 330 26.49 -4.82 -1.98
N PHE A 331 25.52 -3.95 -2.31
CA PHE A 331 25.78 -2.54 -2.61
C PHE A 331 26.12 -1.70 -1.36
N LYS A 332 25.89 -2.25 -0.19
CA LYS A 332 26.33 -1.71 1.12
C LYS A 332 26.44 -2.84 2.14
N MET A 333 27.12 -2.57 3.26
CA MET A 333 27.45 -3.61 4.25
C MET A 333 26.20 -4.27 4.86
N GLU A 334 25.11 -3.54 5.10
CA GLU A 334 23.85 -4.12 5.59
C GLU A 334 23.16 -5.03 4.58
N ALA A 335 23.47 -4.89 3.30
CA ALA A 335 22.92 -5.73 2.22
C ALA A 335 23.92 -6.81 1.77
N TYR A 336 25.01 -7.03 2.51
CA TYR A 336 26.08 -7.95 2.09
C TYR A 336 25.67 -9.43 2.17
N ASP A 337 24.87 -9.79 3.17
CA ASP A 337 24.48 -11.19 3.43
C ASP A 337 23.15 -11.58 2.74
N GLY A 338 22.88 -10.96 1.60
CA GLY A 338 21.73 -11.27 0.76
C GLY A 338 21.95 -12.55 -0.04
N ILE A 339 20.84 -13.31 -0.20
CA ILE A 339 20.79 -14.49 -1.07
C ILE A 339 19.63 -14.40 -2.05
N GLN A 340 19.78 -14.97 -3.22
CA GLN A 340 18.73 -14.89 -4.27
C GLN A 340 17.51 -15.76 -3.97
N GLU A 341 17.64 -16.72 -3.06
CA GLU A 341 16.58 -17.60 -2.56
C GLU A 341 15.68 -16.94 -1.50
N ASN A 342 16.01 -15.72 -1.05
CA ASN A 342 15.36 -15.04 0.07
C ASN A 342 13.83 -15.03 -0.04
N ILE A 343 13.27 -14.60 -1.18
CA ILE A 343 11.82 -14.54 -1.43
C ILE A 343 11.19 -15.93 -1.27
N ALA A 344 11.78 -16.94 -1.89
CA ALA A 344 11.30 -18.32 -1.85
C ALA A 344 11.34 -18.92 -0.44
N LEU A 345 12.36 -18.57 0.36
CA LEU A 345 12.50 -19.03 1.73
C LEU A 345 11.53 -18.32 2.69
N VAL A 346 11.27 -17.02 2.49
CA VAL A 346 10.27 -16.27 3.27
C VAL A 346 8.84 -16.72 2.95
N ASP A 347 8.57 -17.10 1.70
CA ASP A 347 7.29 -17.64 1.27
C ASP A 347 7.02 -19.08 1.75
N ARG A 348 8.08 -19.86 2.05
CA ARG A 348 7.98 -21.30 2.32
C ARG A 348 7.18 -21.68 3.56
N PRO A 349 7.33 -21.04 4.74
CA PRO A 349 6.57 -21.40 5.93
C PRO A 349 5.05 -21.31 5.70
N GLU A 350 4.27 -22.08 6.48
CA GLU A 350 2.83 -21.88 6.53
C GLU A 350 2.52 -20.47 7.03
N GLY A 351 1.67 -19.74 6.31
CA GLY A 351 1.41 -18.32 6.58
C GLY A 351 2.48 -17.36 6.05
N GLY A 352 3.53 -17.86 5.40
CA GLY A 352 4.59 -17.04 4.80
C GLY A 352 4.01 -16.02 3.81
N CYS A 353 4.52 -14.79 3.88
CA CYS A 353 4.07 -13.67 3.06
C CYS A 353 5.28 -12.97 2.44
N ALA A 354 5.76 -13.52 1.31
CA ALA A 354 6.81 -12.86 0.53
C ALA A 354 6.18 -11.99 -0.56
N ILE A 355 6.78 -10.84 -0.80
CA ILE A 355 6.38 -9.87 -1.83
C ILE A 355 7.63 -9.47 -2.61
N VAL A 356 7.49 -9.33 -3.92
CA VAL A 356 8.50 -8.70 -4.77
C VAL A 356 8.14 -7.23 -4.94
N HIS A 357 9.03 -6.31 -4.58
CA HIS A 357 8.83 -4.88 -4.71
C HIS A 357 9.88 -4.22 -5.61
N SER A 358 9.61 -2.99 -6.06
CA SER A 358 10.53 -2.29 -6.94
C SER A 358 11.57 -1.43 -6.20
N ASP A 359 11.17 -0.45 -5.42
CA ASP A 359 12.03 0.64 -4.91
C ASP A 359 12.87 1.29 -6.05
N SER A 360 12.28 1.31 -7.24
CA SER A 360 12.94 1.79 -8.45
C SER A 360 11.89 2.20 -9.48
N ASP A 361 12.04 3.40 -10.03
CA ASP A 361 11.20 3.95 -11.10
C ASP A 361 11.35 3.18 -12.43
N GLU A 362 12.51 2.57 -12.66
CA GLU A 362 12.74 1.69 -13.82
C GLU A 362 12.35 0.22 -13.51
N GLY A 363 12.64 -0.25 -12.30
CA GLY A 363 12.40 -1.65 -11.88
C GLY A 363 10.92 -1.99 -11.80
N ILE A 364 10.06 -1.03 -11.41
CA ILE A 364 8.62 -1.20 -11.27
C ILE A 364 7.95 -1.74 -12.54
N GLN A 365 8.46 -1.39 -13.72
CA GLN A 365 7.92 -1.84 -15.01
C GLN A 365 8.12 -3.33 -15.27
N ARG A 366 8.89 -4.03 -14.44
CA ARG A 366 9.37 -5.40 -14.67
C ARG A 366 9.23 -6.30 -13.45
N LEU A 367 8.30 -6.02 -12.54
CA LEU A 367 8.09 -6.84 -11.35
C LEU A 367 7.77 -8.30 -11.66
N ASN A 368 7.10 -8.58 -12.79
CA ASN A 368 6.89 -9.94 -13.28
C ASN A 368 8.22 -10.68 -13.55
N GLN A 369 9.23 -9.98 -14.09
CA GLN A 369 10.56 -10.56 -14.34
C GLN A 369 11.35 -10.72 -13.04
N GLU A 370 11.20 -9.80 -12.08
CA GLU A 370 11.80 -9.92 -10.75
C GLU A 370 11.23 -11.16 -10.01
N ALA A 371 9.91 -11.35 -10.06
CA ALA A 371 9.27 -12.56 -9.54
C ALA A 371 9.75 -13.85 -10.23
N ALA A 372 9.96 -13.79 -11.56
CA ALA A 372 10.52 -14.91 -12.32
C ALA A 372 11.94 -15.27 -11.88
N LYS A 373 12.79 -14.29 -11.62
CA LYS A 373 14.16 -14.51 -11.09
C LYS A 373 14.11 -15.22 -9.73
N ALA A 374 13.29 -14.70 -8.81
CA ALA A 374 13.12 -15.28 -7.47
C ALA A 374 12.59 -16.74 -7.53
N MET A 375 11.57 -16.97 -8.38
CA MET A 375 11.03 -18.32 -8.61
C MET A 375 12.09 -19.28 -9.15
N ALA A 376 12.87 -18.85 -10.14
CA ALA A 376 13.92 -19.66 -10.74
C ALA A 376 15.01 -20.02 -9.71
N ARG A 377 15.38 -19.09 -8.84
CA ARG A 377 16.38 -19.31 -7.78
C ARG A 377 15.87 -20.26 -6.70
N GLY A 378 14.63 -20.10 -6.25
CA GLY A 378 14.03 -21.04 -5.31
C GLY A 378 13.94 -22.45 -5.89
N ARG A 379 13.55 -22.60 -7.17
CA ARG A 379 13.54 -23.91 -7.87
C ARG A 379 14.93 -24.52 -7.99
N ALA A 380 15.95 -23.73 -8.30
CA ALA A 380 17.34 -24.18 -8.35
C ALA A 380 17.86 -24.65 -6.98
N ALA A 381 17.34 -24.11 -5.89
CA ALA A 381 17.60 -24.54 -4.52
C ALA A 381 16.76 -25.77 -4.10
N GLY A 382 15.99 -26.37 -4.99
CA GLY A 382 15.20 -27.58 -4.75
C GLY A 382 13.79 -27.31 -4.16
N LEU A 383 13.33 -26.06 -4.11
CA LEU A 383 11.98 -25.76 -3.66
C LEU A 383 10.95 -25.95 -4.78
N THR A 384 9.78 -26.48 -4.44
CA THR A 384 8.66 -26.57 -5.37
C THR A 384 7.88 -25.26 -5.34
N ILE A 385 7.98 -24.46 -6.39
CA ILE A 385 7.30 -23.16 -6.53
C ILE A 385 6.55 -23.17 -7.85
N PRO A 386 5.25 -23.49 -7.85
CA PRO A 386 4.43 -23.38 -9.05
C PRO A 386 4.12 -21.91 -9.37
N GLU A 387 3.78 -21.63 -10.62
CA GLU A 387 3.52 -20.27 -11.12
C GLU A 387 2.35 -19.60 -10.42
N GLU A 388 1.29 -20.38 -10.13
CA GLU A 388 0.11 -19.95 -9.38
C GLU A 388 0.41 -19.52 -7.94
N ARG A 389 1.53 -19.98 -7.34
CA ARG A 389 2.03 -19.48 -6.07
C ARG A 389 2.86 -18.21 -6.25
N ALA A 390 3.77 -18.22 -7.21
CA ALA A 390 4.69 -17.09 -7.43
C ALA A 390 3.99 -15.82 -7.86
N ILE A 391 2.86 -15.90 -8.57
CA ILE A 391 2.07 -14.71 -8.95
C ILE A 391 1.54 -13.97 -7.71
N GLY A 392 1.26 -14.66 -6.62
CA GLY A 392 0.84 -14.08 -5.35
C GLY A 392 1.86 -13.11 -4.76
N TRP A 393 3.15 -13.26 -5.07
CA TRP A 393 4.22 -12.36 -4.58
C TRP A 393 4.12 -10.94 -5.12
N ILE A 394 3.42 -10.74 -6.23
CA ILE A 394 3.23 -9.44 -6.87
C ILE A 394 1.74 -9.06 -7.00
N THR A 395 0.85 -9.83 -6.37
CA THR A 395 -0.61 -9.59 -6.40
C THR A 395 -1.24 -9.73 -5.02
N SER A 396 -1.69 -10.92 -4.61
CA SER A 396 -2.44 -11.14 -3.36
C SER A 396 -1.65 -10.84 -2.09
N ASN A 397 -0.37 -11.21 -2.01
CA ASN A 397 0.48 -10.88 -0.85
C ASN A 397 0.70 -9.36 -0.75
N ALA A 398 0.87 -8.70 -1.89
CA ALA A 398 0.99 -7.25 -1.96
C ALA A 398 -0.32 -6.57 -1.50
N ALA A 399 -1.47 -7.05 -1.94
CA ALA A 399 -2.78 -6.55 -1.50
C ALA A 399 -2.98 -6.74 0.02
N LYS A 400 -2.55 -7.89 0.58
CA LYS A 400 -2.56 -8.16 2.03
C LYS A 400 -1.71 -7.14 2.79
N SER A 401 -0.50 -6.87 2.33
CA SER A 401 0.43 -5.90 2.94
C SER A 401 -0.15 -4.48 3.00
N LEU A 402 -0.95 -4.12 2.02
CA LEU A 402 -1.60 -2.80 1.91
C LEU A 402 -2.97 -2.72 2.60
N GLY A 403 -3.47 -3.82 3.17
CA GLY A 403 -4.80 -3.87 3.78
C GLY A 403 -5.96 -3.74 2.78
N VAL A 404 -5.77 -4.18 1.53
CA VAL A 404 -6.78 -4.13 0.46
C VAL A 404 -7.09 -5.50 -0.16
N ALA A 405 -6.69 -6.58 0.51
CA ALA A 405 -6.90 -7.95 0.03
C ALA A 405 -8.38 -8.36 -0.09
N ASP A 406 -9.28 -7.63 0.55
CA ASP A 406 -10.73 -7.77 0.40
C ASP A 406 -11.29 -7.10 -0.87
N LYS A 407 -10.45 -6.37 -1.61
CA LYS A 407 -10.86 -5.55 -2.76
C LYS A 407 -10.18 -5.95 -4.07
N THR A 408 -8.88 -6.28 -4.02
CA THR A 408 -8.07 -6.53 -5.22
C THR A 408 -6.96 -7.57 -4.95
N GLY A 409 -6.18 -7.90 -5.97
CA GLY A 409 -5.03 -8.82 -5.90
C GLY A 409 -5.34 -10.26 -6.25
N THR A 410 -6.61 -10.58 -6.49
CA THR A 410 -7.06 -11.91 -6.95
C THR A 410 -8.17 -11.82 -7.97
N LEU A 411 -8.27 -12.83 -8.87
CA LEU A 411 -9.38 -12.95 -9.83
C LEU A 411 -10.44 -13.91 -9.27
N VAL A 412 -11.13 -13.47 -8.24
CA VAL A 412 -12.29 -14.21 -7.67
C VAL A 412 -13.52 -13.32 -7.67
N PRO A 413 -14.74 -13.90 -7.65
CA PRO A 413 -15.98 -13.11 -7.69
C PRO A 413 -16.01 -11.99 -6.64
N HIS A 414 -16.57 -10.85 -7.02
CA HIS A 414 -16.72 -9.60 -6.24
C HIS A 414 -15.45 -8.76 -6.06
N MET A 415 -14.27 -9.24 -6.43
CA MET A 415 -13.05 -8.43 -6.43
C MET A 415 -13.08 -7.39 -7.54
N MET A 416 -12.34 -6.29 -7.37
CA MET A 416 -12.11 -5.31 -8.43
C MET A 416 -11.54 -5.98 -9.67
N ALA A 417 -12.05 -5.61 -10.84
CA ALA A 417 -11.59 -6.15 -12.11
C ALA A 417 -10.29 -5.46 -12.55
N ASP A 418 -9.24 -5.61 -11.73
CA ASP A 418 -7.87 -5.23 -12.06
C ASP A 418 -7.21 -6.44 -12.74
N VAL A 419 -7.06 -6.38 -14.06
CA VAL A 419 -6.70 -7.56 -14.90
C VAL A 419 -5.59 -7.19 -15.87
N VAL A 420 -4.65 -8.11 -16.09
CA VAL A 420 -3.61 -7.99 -17.12
C VAL A 420 -3.68 -9.18 -18.07
N ILE A 421 -3.74 -8.90 -19.36
CA ILE A 421 -3.55 -9.88 -20.44
C ILE A 421 -2.11 -9.78 -20.91
N TRP A 422 -1.39 -10.88 -20.85
CA TRP A 422 0.01 -11.01 -21.24
C TRP A 422 0.13 -11.71 -22.58
N ASN A 423 1.08 -11.29 -23.44
CA ASN A 423 1.34 -11.95 -24.72
C ASN A 423 1.82 -13.41 -24.56
N GLN A 424 2.34 -13.79 -23.38
CA GLN A 424 2.81 -15.14 -23.04
C GLN A 424 2.92 -15.27 -21.52
N ASN A 425 3.49 -16.37 -21.03
CA ASN A 425 3.73 -16.60 -19.61
C ASN A 425 4.36 -15.37 -18.93
N PRO A 426 3.74 -14.75 -17.92
CA PRO A 426 4.23 -13.52 -17.28
C PRO A 426 5.64 -13.67 -16.69
N PHE A 427 6.06 -14.89 -16.32
CA PHE A 427 7.40 -15.16 -15.80
C PHE A 427 8.48 -15.33 -16.90
N SER A 428 8.15 -15.10 -18.14
CA SER A 428 9.13 -15.00 -19.24
C SER A 428 9.75 -13.61 -19.29
N VAL A 429 11.05 -13.51 -19.52
CA VAL A 429 11.74 -12.23 -19.77
C VAL A 429 11.25 -11.52 -21.05
N TYR A 430 10.56 -12.23 -21.93
CA TYR A 430 9.94 -11.68 -23.14
C TYR A 430 8.47 -11.31 -22.95
N ALA A 431 7.91 -11.57 -21.76
CA ALA A 431 6.52 -11.24 -21.48
C ALA A 431 6.31 -9.71 -21.48
N LYS A 432 5.20 -9.31 -22.08
CA LYS A 432 4.71 -7.93 -22.08
C LYS A 432 3.21 -7.95 -21.80
N ALA A 433 2.74 -6.98 -21.02
CA ALA A 433 1.31 -6.74 -20.95
C ALA A 433 0.81 -6.28 -22.31
N ASP A 434 -0.18 -6.97 -22.86
CA ASP A 434 -0.88 -6.55 -24.07
C ASP A 434 -2.01 -5.59 -23.73
N GLN A 435 -2.76 -5.89 -22.66
CA GLN A 435 -3.87 -5.07 -22.20
C GLN A 435 -3.89 -5.03 -20.66
N VAL A 436 -4.23 -3.86 -20.10
CA VAL A 436 -4.39 -3.68 -18.66
C VAL A 436 -5.75 -3.06 -18.39
N PHE A 437 -6.46 -3.65 -17.45
CA PHE A 437 -7.76 -3.18 -16.97
C PHE A 437 -7.65 -2.78 -15.50
N ILE A 438 -8.28 -1.67 -15.13
CA ILE A 438 -8.45 -1.21 -13.76
C ILE A 438 -9.94 -0.96 -13.53
N ASP A 439 -10.52 -1.62 -12.52
CA ASP A 439 -11.97 -1.61 -12.26
C ASP A 439 -12.78 -1.90 -13.54
N GLY A 440 -12.31 -2.85 -14.35
CA GLY A 440 -12.95 -3.27 -15.60
C GLY A 440 -12.77 -2.33 -16.80
N ALA A 441 -12.27 -1.12 -16.59
CA ALA A 441 -11.96 -0.21 -17.67
C ALA A 441 -10.59 -0.52 -18.27
N GLN A 442 -10.51 -0.60 -19.59
CA GLN A 442 -9.24 -0.78 -20.30
C GLN A 442 -8.44 0.52 -20.27
N VAL A 443 -7.33 0.54 -19.55
CA VAL A 443 -6.48 1.73 -19.34
C VAL A 443 -5.17 1.68 -20.13
N TYR A 444 -4.82 0.53 -20.67
CA TYR A 444 -3.66 0.34 -21.53
C TYR A 444 -3.92 -0.73 -22.58
N ASP A 445 -3.47 -0.48 -23.79
CA ASP A 445 -3.40 -1.46 -24.89
C ASP A 445 -2.12 -1.23 -25.68
N ARG A 446 -1.29 -2.26 -25.78
CA ARG A 446 -0.01 -2.19 -26.46
C ARG A 446 -0.12 -1.89 -27.95
N PHE A 447 -1.27 -2.17 -28.55
CA PHE A 447 -1.53 -2.04 -29.98
C PHE A 447 -2.43 -0.84 -30.32
N ASP A 448 -3.06 -0.21 -29.33
CA ASP A 448 -3.85 1.00 -29.53
C ASP A 448 -3.08 2.22 -29.01
N VAL A 449 -2.59 3.03 -29.94
CA VAL A 449 -1.81 4.23 -29.62
C VAL A 449 -2.58 5.24 -28.74
N ARG A 450 -3.91 5.21 -28.77
CA ARG A 450 -4.75 6.10 -27.95
C ARG A 450 -4.71 5.73 -26.46
N LEU A 451 -4.35 4.48 -26.16
CA LEU A 451 -4.23 3.93 -24.80
C LEU A 451 -2.76 3.73 -24.40
N GLN A 452 -1.84 4.42 -25.07
CA GLN A 452 -0.42 4.42 -24.74
C GLN A 452 0.04 5.82 -24.36
N PRO A 453 1.07 5.96 -23.52
CA PRO A 453 1.70 7.26 -23.28
C PRO A 453 2.18 7.88 -24.59
N ILE A 454 1.80 9.13 -24.86
CA ILE A 454 2.18 9.84 -26.08
C ILE A 454 3.59 10.42 -25.94
N SER A 455 3.93 10.91 -24.74
CA SER A 455 5.21 11.58 -24.45
C SER A 455 5.56 11.50 -22.97
N ASP A 456 6.85 11.47 -22.65
CA ASP A 456 7.34 11.60 -21.28
C ASP A 456 7.18 13.04 -20.74
N PHE A 457 6.75 13.98 -21.58
CA PHE A 457 6.58 15.40 -21.26
C PHE A 457 5.15 15.91 -21.46
N GLU A 458 4.17 15.04 -21.28
CA GLU A 458 2.74 15.40 -21.34
C GLU A 458 2.27 16.23 -20.12
N LEU A 459 3.13 17.06 -19.63
CA LEU A 459 2.89 17.86 -18.42
C LEU A 459 1.67 18.77 -18.60
N GLY A 460 0.69 18.59 -17.73
CA GLY A 460 -0.52 19.40 -17.69
C GLY A 460 -1.54 19.05 -18.79
N GLN A 461 -1.33 18.01 -19.56
CA GLN A 461 -2.35 17.53 -20.51
C GLN A 461 -3.22 16.50 -19.81
N LEU A 462 -4.50 16.81 -19.70
CA LEU A 462 -5.49 15.80 -19.36
C LEU A 462 -5.62 14.88 -20.58
N ILE A 463 -5.47 13.57 -20.37
CA ILE A 463 -5.89 12.62 -21.39
C ILE A 463 -7.41 12.77 -21.48
N GLU A 464 -7.90 13.42 -22.53
CA GLU A 464 -9.30 13.34 -22.89
C GLU A 464 -9.56 11.87 -23.25
N VAL A 465 -10.08 11.11 -22.31
CA VAL A 465 -10.67 9.82 -22.60
C VAL A 465 -11.85 10.15 -23.49
N ALA A 466 -11.73 9.90 -24.80
CA ALA A 466 -12.83 10.09 -25.72
C ALA A 466 -14.04 9.30 -25.21
N PRO A 467 -15.24 9.89 -25.23
CA PRO A 467 -16.47 9.28 -24.73
C PRO A 467 -16.80 7.97 -25.45
#